data_bab441b2cdd2de703b98939a41accece
#
_entry.id   bab441b2cdd2de703b98939a41accece
#
_cell.length_a   1.000
_cell.length_b   1.000
_cell.length_c   1.000
_cell.angle_alpha   90.00
_cell.angle_beta   90.00
_cell.angle_gamma   90.00
#
_symmetry.space_group_name_H-M   'P 1'
#
loop_
_entity.id
_entity.type
_entity.pdbx_description
1 polymer ?
#
loop_
_entity_poly.entity_id
_entity_poly.type
_entity_poly.pdbx_seq_one_letter_code
_entity_poly.pdbx_strand_id
1 'polypeptide(L)'
;MTIKAIQEELIEEFAMFDDWMQRYEYMIDLGKSLPLIDKQNKTDDRVIKGCQSKVWLDADLKGDKMVFSADSDAIITKGIIAILIRTFNNQTPTAILNSNTDFIDQIGLKEHLSATRANGLTSMIKKIKLYATAYQAKLNS
;
A
#
# COMPACT_ATOMS: atom_id res chain seq x y z
N MET A 1 12.98 -1.73 -10.25
CA MET A 1 13.03 -0.31 -9.81
C MET A 1 13.18 -0.24 -8.30
N THR A 2 13.88 0.77 -7.81
CA THR A 2 13.98 1.01 -6.36
C THR A 2 12.68 1.60 -5.83
N ILE A 3 12.47 1.47 -4.53
CA ILE A 3 11.31 2.09 -3.87
C ILE A 3 11.28 3.61 -4.14
N LYS A 4 12.43 4.27 -4.00
CA LYS A 4 12.53 5.71 -4.25
C LYS A 4 12.12 6.09 -5.66
N ALA A 5 12.56 5.33 -6.66
CA ALA A 5 12.21 5.60 -8.06
C ALA A 5 10.71 5.44 -8.30
N ILE A 6 10.08 4.44 -7.69
CA ILE A 6 8.63 4.23 -7.78
C ILE A 6 7.87 5.37 -7.10
N GLN A 7 8.35 5.83 -5.94
CA GLN A 7 7.75 6.95 -5.23
C GLN A 7 7.80 8.23 -6.06
N GLU A 8 8.94 8.51 -6.70
CA GLU A 8 9.09 9.66 -7.58
C GLU A 8 8.15 9.58 -8.79
N GLU A 9 8.01 8.39 -9.37
CA GLU A 9 7.10 8.13 -10.46
C GLU A 9 5.64 8.42 -10.05
N LEU A 10 5.23 7.98 -8.87
CA LEU A 10 3.89 8.25 -8.33
C LEU A 10 3.66 9.73 -8.10
N ILE A 11 4.64 10.44 -7.55
CA ILE A 11 4.55 11.89 -7.35
C ILE A 11 4.31 12.60 -8.69
N GLU A 12 5.06 12.23 -9.72
CA GLU A 12 4.92 12.81 -11.06
C GLU A 12 3.55 12.51 -11.66
N GLU A 13 3.06 11.27 -11.51
CA GLU A 13 1.74 10.88 -12.03
C GLU A 13 0.62 11.69 -11.38
N PHE A 14 0.64 11.83 -10.06
CA PHE A 14 -0.36 12.62 -9.36
C PHE A 14 -0.26 14.11 -9.67
N ALA A 15 0.93 14.62 -9.93
CA ALA A 15 1.13 16.01 -10.29
C ALA A 15 0.55 16.39 -11.66
N MET A 16 0.25 15.41 -12.50
CA MET A 16 -0.39 15.65 -13.79
C MET A 16 -1.85 16.07 -13.68
N PHE A 17 -2.47 15.88 -12.53
CA PHE A 17 -3.87 16.21 -12.29
C PHE A 17 -3.98 17.50 -11.47
N ASP A 18 -4.77 18.45 -11.97
CA ASP A 18 -4.88 19.78 -11.37
C ASP A 18 -5.78 19.82 -10.13
N ASP A 19 -6.78 18.93 -10.07
CA ASP A 19 -7.71 18.93 -8.96
C ASP A 19 -7.82 17.55 -8.30
N TRP A 20 -8.41 17.53 -7.11
CA TRP A 20 -8.52 16.30 -6.31
C TRP A 20 -9.56 15.34 -6.82
N MET A 21 -10.56 15.80 -7.55
CA MET A 21 -11.54 14.92 -8.19
C MET A 21 -10.81 14.00 -9.19
N GLN A 22 -9.94 14.57 -10.04
CA GLN A 22 -9.15 13.82 -11.00
C GLN A 22 -8.17 12.87 -10.31
N ARG A 23 -7.58 13.29 -9.21
CA ARG A 23 -6.66 12.44 -8.42
C ARG A 23 -7.39 11.27 -7.78
N TYR A 24 -8.60 11.47 -7.27
CA TYR A 24 -9.44 10.38 -6.77
C TYR A 24 -9.78 9.38 -7.86
N GLU A 25 -10.16 9.86 -9.04
CA GLU A 25 -10.43 8.99 -10.19
C GLU A 25 -9.19 8.15 -10.54
N TYR A 26 -8.02 8.75 -10.52
CA TYR A 26 -6.77 8.06 -10.77
C TYR A 26 -6.48 7.00 -9.70
N MET A 27 -6.72 7.30 -8.42
CA MET A 27 -6.60 6.32 -7.34
C MET A 27 -7.53 5.12 -7.56
N ILE A 28 -8.77 5.39 -7.94
CA ILE A 28 -9.75 4.33 -8.21
C ILE A 28 -9.25 3.44 -9.35
N ASP A 29 -8.69 4.04 -10.39
CA ASP A 29 -8.13 3.29 -11.52
C ASP A 29 -6.93 2.43 -11.09
N LEU A 30 -6.07 2.94 -10.24
CA LEU A 30 -4.96 2.15 -9.67
C LEU A 30 -5.48 0.95 -8.89
N GLY A 31 -6.58 1.12 -8.17
CA GLY A 31 -7.22 0.03 -7.42
C GLY A 31 -7.71 -1.10 -8.31
N LYS A 32 -8.07 -0.81 -9.54
CA LYS A 32 -8.51 -1.85 -10.50
C LYS A 32 -7.38 -2.79 -10.90
N SER A 33 -6.13 -2.35 -10.78
CA SER A 33 -4.94 -3.15 -11.11
C SER A 33 -4.31 -3.80 -9.87
N LEU A 34 -4.97 -3.72 -8.72
CA LEU A 34 -4.49 -4.30 -7.48
C LEU A 34 -4.34 -5.82 -7.61
N PRO A 35 -3.18 -6.39 -7.22
CA PRO A 35 -3.07 -7.85 -7.09
C PRO A 35 -4.04 -8.32 -6.01
N LEU A 36 -5.10 -9.03 -6.41
CA LEU A 36 -6.15 -9.44 -5.49
C LEU A 36 -5.71 -10.62 -4.63
N ILE A 37 -5.98 -10.51 -3.35
CA ILE A 37 -5.79 -11.60 -2.40
C ILE A 37 -6.78 -12.74 -2.72
N ASP A 38 -6.31 -14.00 -2.61
CA ASP A 38 -7.19 -15.14 -2.78
C ASP A 38 -8.31 -15.13 -1.73
N LYS A 39 -9.50 -15.53 -2.13
CA LYS A 39 -10.67 -15.55 -1.24
C LYS A 39 -10.42 -16.36 0.03
N GLN A 40 -9.72 -17.49 -0.09
CA GLN A 40 -9.39 -18.35 1.05
C GLN A 40 -8.45 -17.68 2.05
N ASN A 41 -7.74 -16.64 1.63
CA ASN A 41 -6.83 -15.88 2.47
C ASN A 41 -7.46 -14.61 3.07
N LYS A 42 -8.73 -14.35 2.76
CA LYS A 42 -9.48 -13.25 3.38
C LYS A 42 -9.95 -13.66 4.79
N THR A 43 -8.99 -13.78 5.69
CA THR A 43 -9.22 -14.24 7.06
C THR A 43 -9.08 -13.04 8.02
N ASP A 44 -9.58 -13.21 9.24
CA ASP A 44 -9.60 -12.12 10.23
C ASP A 44 -8.20 -11.66 10.63
N ASP A 45 -7.22 -12.56 10.60
CA ASP A 45 -5.82 -12.21 10.90
C ASP A 45 -5.15 -11.39 9.81
N ARG A 46 -5.74 -11.33 8.61
CA ARG A 46 -5.25 -10.52 7.49
C ARG A 46 -5.99 -9.19 7.31
N VAL A 47 -7.02 -8.96 8.12
CA VAL A 47 -7.73 -7.68 8.12
C VAL A 47 -6.85 -6.62 8.76
N ILE A 48 -6.74 -5.46 8.12
CA ILE A 48 -6.04 -4.31 8.69
C ILE A 48 -7.01 -3.57 9.62
N LYS A 49 -6.66 -3.51 10.90
CA LYS A 49 -7.45 -2.82 11.91
C LYS A 49 -7.25 -1.31 11.81
N GLY A 50 -8.28 -0.55 12.18
CA GLY A 50 -8.20 0.91 12.15
C GLY A 50 -8.68 1.53 10.84
N CYS A 51 -9.16 0.73 9.90
CA CYS A 51 -9.77 1.20 8.67
C CYS A 51 -11.30 1.23 8.82
N GLN A 52 -11.93 2.23 8.23
CA GLN A 52 -13.39 2.34 8.21
C GLN A 52 -14.03 1.20 7.43
N SER A 53 -13.42 0.82 6.32
CA SER A 53 -13.82 -0.30 5.47
C SER A 53 -12.95 -1.51 5.76
N LYS A 54 -13.42 -2.71 5.41
CA LYS A 54 -12.57 -3.90 5.51
C LYS A 54 -11.48 -3.85 4.46
N VAL A 55 -10.25 -4.08 4.90
CA VAL A 55 -9.07 -4.19 4.04
C VAL A 55 -8.32 -5.45 4.46
N TRP A 56 -8.07 -6.33 3.50
CA TRP A 56 -7.24 -7.51 3.71
C TRP A 56 -5.90 -7.32 3.02
N LEU A 57 -4.83 -7.70 3.68
CA LEU A 57 -3.48 -7.64 3.12
C LEU A 57 -2.74 -8.93 3.45
N ASP A 58 -2.16 -9.54 2.42
CA ASP A 58 -1.31 -10.71 2.56
C ASP A 58 0.05 -10.42 1.93
N ALA A 59 1.06 -11.13 2.40
CA ALA A 59 2.42 -11.01 1.88
C ALA A 59 3.04 -12.38 1.77
N ASP A 60 3.90 -12.55 0.76
CA ASP A 60 4.64 -13.78 0.54
C ASP A 60 6.05 -13.43 0.07
N LEU A 61 6.94 -14.41 0.06
CA LEU A 61 8.29 -14.26 -0.47
C LEU A 61 8.42 -15.01 -1.80
N LYS A 62 9.03 -14.35 -2.77
CA LYS A 62 9.55 -14.98 -3.99
C LYS A 62 11.05 -14.74 -4.02
N GLY A 63 11.82 -15.76 -3.65
CA GLY A 63 13.24 -15.58 -3.40
C GLY A 63 13.45 -14.70 -2.17
N ASP A 64 14.13 -13.59 -2.31
CA ASP A 64 14.36 -12.60 -1.25
C ASP A 64 13.43 -11.39 -1.34
N LYS A 65 12.47 -11.40 -2.26
CA LYS A 65 11.58 -10.26 -2.50
C LYS A 65 10.18 -10.55 -2.01
N MET A 66 9.54 -9.52 -1.44
CA MET A 66 8.16 -9.62 -0.97
C MET A 66 7.17 -9.37 -2.10
N VAL A 67 6.10 -10.13 -2.09
CA VAL A 67 4.97 -10.00 -3.02
C VAL A 67 3.71 -9.83 -2.19
N PHE A 68 2.98 -8.74 -2.43
CA PHE A 68 1.78 -8.41 -1.68
C PHE A 68 0.54 -8.65 -2.53
N SER A 69 -0.55 -9.01 -1.85
CA SER A 69 -1.88 -9.05 -2.42
C SER A 69 -2.87 -8.49 -1.40
N ALA A 70 -3.96 -7.91 -1.88
CA ALA A 70 -4.91 -7.26 -1.00
C ALA A 70 -6.29 -7.18 -1.65
N ASP A 71 -7.27 -6.76 -0.88
CA ASP A 71 -8.59 -6.38 -1.37
C ASP A 71 -9.26 -5.48 -0.33
N SER A 72 -10.31 -4.79 -0.75
CA SER A 72 -11.13 -3.98 0.13
C SER A 72 -12.56 -3.95 -0.40
N ASP A 73 -13.52 -3.73 0.50
CA ASP A 73 -14.92 -3.56 0.14
C ASP A 73 -15.26 -2.11 -0.25
N ALA A 74 -14.29 -1.19 -0.24
CA ALA A 74 -14.46 0.20 -0.63
C ALA A 74 -13.47 0.61 -1.70
N ILE A 75 -13.94 1.23 -2.79
CA ILE A 75 -13.13 1.51 -3.98
C ILE A 75 -12.01 2.52 -3.72
N ILE A 76 -12.22 3.53 -2.89
CA ILE A 76 -11.17 4.52 -2.56
C ILE A 76 -10.10 3.87 -1.70
N THR A 77 -10.49 3.09 -0.70
CA THR A 77 -9.56 2.34 0.15
C THR A 77 -8.75 1.35 -0.67
N LYS A 78 -9.38 0.69 -1.64
CA LYS A 78 -8.71 -0.20 -2.57
C LYS A 78 -7.64 0.54 -3.40
N GLY A 79 -7.94 1.77 -3.83
CA GLY A 79 -6.97 2.62 -4.52
C GLY A 79 -5.79 3.02 -3.63
N ILE A 80 -6.03 3.30 -2.36
CA ILE A 80 -4.98 3.65 -1.40
C ILE A 80 -4.03 2.48 -1.19
N ILE A 81 -4.56 1.28 -0.94
CA ILE A 81 -3.69 0.11 -0.76
C ILE A 81 -2.95 -0.25 -2.05
N ALA A 82 -3.53 0.02 -3.21
CA ALA A 82 -2.87 -0.20 -4.49
C ALA A 82 -1.64 0.68 -4.67
N ILE A 83 -1.69 1.94 -4.23
CA ILE A 83 -0.54 2.84 -4.24
C ILE A 83 0.60 2.26 -3.39
N LEU A 84 0.28 1.77 -2.21
CA LEU A 84 1.27 1.19 -1.30
C LEU A 84 1.86 -0.10 -1.86
N ILE A 85 1.03 -0.97 -2.41
CA ILE A 85 1.52 -2.23 -3.00
C ILE A 85 2.41 -1.95 -4.20
N ARG A 86 2.03 -1.01 -5.07
CA ARG A 86 2.88 -0.62 -6.19
C ARG A 86 4.27 -0.17 -5.72
N THR A 87 4.31 0.56 -4.61
CA THR A 87 5.56 1.06 -4.04
C THR A 87 6.45 -0.05 -3.50
N PHE A 88 5.86 -0.99 -2.76
CA PHE A 88 6.62 -1.96 -1.96
C PHE A 88 6.70 -3.35 -2.58
N ASN A 89 5.95 -3.63 -3.63
CA ASN A 89 5.94 -4.94 -4.25
C ASN A 89 7.28 -5.23 -4.94
N ASN A 90 7.71 -6.48 -4.91
CA ASN A 90 8.98 -6.94 -5.49
C ASN A 90 10.21 -6.24 -4.89
N GLN A 91 10.15 -5.88 -3.62
CA GLN A 91 11.25 -5.29 -2.87
C GLN A 91 11.67 -6.22 -1.75
N THR A 92 12.95 -6.15 -1.34
CA THR A 92 13.41 -6.92 -0.20
C THR A 92 12.81 -6.37 1.09
N PRO A 93 12.65 -7.21 2.14
CA PRO A 93 12.20 -6.71 3.43
C PRO A 93 13.07 -5.58 3.98
N THR A 94 14.38 -5.68 3.82
CA THR A 94 15.32 -4.64 4.26
C THR A 94 15.06 -3.31 3.56
N ALA A 95 14.85 -3.34 2.24
CA ALA A 95 14.55 -2.11 1.47
C ALA A 95 13.25 -1.47 1.95
N ILE A 96 12.22 -2.27 2.23
CA ILE A 96 10.94 -1.78 2.75
C ILE A 96 11.12 -1.12 4.12
N LEU A 97 11.86 -1.77 5.03
CA LEU A 97 12.08 -1.26 6.39
C LEU A 97 12.91 0.03 6.40
N ASN A 98 13.83 0.17 5.45
CA ASN A 98 14.70 1.35 5.35
C ASN A 98 14.05 2.51 4.58
N SER A 99 12.89 2.31 3.97
CA SER A 99 12.20 3.34 3.22
C SER A 99 11.42 4.28 4.13
N ASN A 100 11.19 5.51 3.67
CA ASN A 100 10.25 6.41 4.31
C ASN A 100 8.97 6.52 3.47
N THR A 101 7.95 7.17 4.01
CA THR A 101 6.65 7.36 3.37
C THR A 101 6.33 8.83 3.12
N ASP A 102 7.34 9.67 3.05
CA ASP A 102 7.16 11.11 2.85
C ASP A 102 6.49 11.43 1.51
N PHE A 103 6.62 10.54 0.51
CA PHE A 103 5.98 10.71 -0.79
C PHE A 103 4.45 10.84 -0.68
N ILE A 104 3.85 10.24 0.35
CA ILE A 104 2.41 10.32 0.59
C ILE A 104 2.01 11.77 0.89
N ASP A 105 2.81 12.47 1.70
CA ASP A 105 2.59 13.89 1.99
C ASP A 105 2.84 14.75 0.76
N GLN A 106 3.83 14.40 -0.06
CA GLN A 106 4.13 15.09 -1.31
C GLN A 106 3.01 14.94 -2.33
N ILE A 107 2.35 13.80 -2.36
CA ILE A 107 1.13 13.59 -3.15
C ILE A 107 -0.04 14.38 -2.57
N GLY A 108 -0.03 14.65 -1.27
CA GLY A 108 -1.09 15.36 -0.55
C GLY A 108 -2.24 14.49 -0.10
N LEU A 109 -2.03 13.18 -0.04
CA LEU A 109 -3.10 12.22 0.28
C LEU A 109 -3.72 12.48 1.66
N LYS A 110 -2.90 12.67 2.68
CA LYS A 110 -3.40 12.82 4.06
C LYS A 110 -4.29 14.05 4.24
N GLU A 111 -3.98 15.13 3.53
CA GLU A 111 -4.73 16.38 3.61
C GLU A 111 -6.14 16.26 3.01
N HIS A 112 -6.32 15.35 2.05
CA HIS A 112 -7.56 15.19 1.30
C HIS A 112 -8.36 13.95 1.68
N LEU A 113 -7.86 13.17 2.64
CA LEU A 113 -8.59 12.04 3.20
C LEU A 113 -9.31 12.45 4.48
N SER A 114 -10.44 11.81 4.76
CA SER A 114 -11.06 11.94 6.09
C SER A 114 -10.08 11.46 7.17
N ALA A 115 -10.27 11.87 8.40
CA ALA A 115 -9.43 11.44 9.51
C ALA A 115 -9.38 9.90 9.62
N THR A 116 -10.52 9.24 9.43
CA THR A 116 -10.61 7.78 9.50
C THR A 116 -9.81 7.12 8.38
N ARG A 117 -9.89 7.66 7.15
CA ARG A 117 -9.09 7.12 6.02
C ARG A 117 -7.60 7.38 6.18
N ALA A 118 -7.22 8.54 6.73
CA ALA A 118 -5.83 8.83 7.03
C ALA A 118 -5.26 7.88 8.08
N ASN A 119 -6.06 7.55 9.10
CA ASN A 119 -5.69 6.55 10.10
C ASN A 119 -5.55 5.16 9.47
N GLY A 120 -6.44 4.81 8.55
CA GLY A 120 -6.37 3.56 7.79
C GLY A 120 -5.09 3.45 6.98
N LEU A 121 -4.70 4.53 6.31
CA LEU A 121 -3.45 4.58 5.56
C LEU A 121 -2.25 4.31 6.47
N THR A 122 -2.19 4.93 7.65
CA THR A 122 -1.14 4.69 8.64
C THR A 122 -1.11 3.22 9.06
N SER A 123 -2.29 2.62 9.30
CA SER A 123 -2.40 1.20 9.67
C SER A 123 -1.93 0.27 8.55
N MET A 124 -2.21 0.61 7.29
CA MET A 124 -1.73 -0.15 6.13
C MET A 124 -0.20 -0.15 6.07
N ILE A 125 0.43 0.99 6.26
CA ILE A 125 1.89 1.14 6.26
C ILE A 125 2.49 0.31 7.38
N LYS A 126 1.92 0.38 8.59
CA LYS A 126 2.37 -0.42 9.73
C LYS A 126 2.29 -1.91 9.44
N LYS A 127 1.22 -2.37 8.82
CA LYS A 127 1.03 -3.79 8.49
C LYS A 127 2.07 -4.26 7.45
N ILE A 128 2.33 -3.45 6.44
CA ILE A 128 3.36 -3.76 5.44
C ILE A 128 4.72 -3.89 6.11
N LYS A 129 5.08 -2.97 6.99
CA LYS A 129 6.36 -3.01 7.71
C LYS A 129 6.43 -4.16 8.70
N LEU A 130 5.31 -4.54 9.30
CA LEU A 130 5.23 -5.71 10.17
C LEU A 130 5.52 -7.00 9.40
N TYR A 131 4.92 -7.18 8.23
CA TYR A 131 5.23 -8.30 7.35
C TYR A 131 6.72 -8.29 6.95
N ALA A 132 7.26 -7.12 6.61
CA ALA A 132 8.67 -6.99 6.24
C ALA A 132 9.60 -7.39 7.39
N THR A 133 9.27 -7.00 8.61
CA THR A 133 10.03 -7.39 9.81
C THR A 133 10.04 -8.91 9.99
N ALA A 134 8.88 -9.54 9.86
CA ALA A 134 8.74 -10.99 10.01
C ALA A 134 9.54 -11.75 8.94
N TYR A 135 9.45 -11.31 7.68
CA TYR A 135 10.18 -11.97 6.59
C TYR A 135 11.68 -11.69 6.63
N GLN A 136 12.10 -10.50 7.10
CA GLN A 136 13.52 -10.21 7.31
C GLN A 136 14.13 -11.19 8.34
N ALA A 137 13.42 -11.40 9.44
CA ALA A 137 13.85 -12.36 10.47
C ALA A 137 13.94 -13.77 9.89
N LYS A 138 12.99 -14.17 9.05
CA LYS A 138 13.00 -15.49 8.40
C LYS A 138 14.20 -15.65 7.46
N LEU A 139 14.52 -14.62 6.69
CA LEU A 139 15.66 -14.66 5.75
C LEU A 139 17.00 -14.67 6.47
N ASN A 140 17.08 -14.10 7.67
CA ASN A 140 18.30 -14.03 8.47
C ASN A 140 18.50 -15.23 9.38
N SER A 141 17.58 -16.17 9.40
CA SER A 141 17.65 -17.36 10.25
C SER A 141 18.32 -18.55 9.58
#